data_39929e84b865ff8ee77d0f4a3f6b1810
#
_entry.id   39929e84b865ff8ee77d0f4a3f6b1810
#
_cell.length_a   1.000
_cell.length_b   1.000
_cell.length_c   1.000
_cell.angle_alpha   90.00
_cell.angle_beta   90.00
_cell.angle_gamma   90.00
#
_symmetry.space_group_name_H-M   'P 1'
#
loop_
_entity.id
_entity.type
_entity.pdbx_description
1 polymer ?
#
loop_
_entity_poly.entity_id
_entity_poly.type
_entity_poly.pdbx_seq_one_letter_code
_entity_poly.pdbx_strand_id
1 'polypeptide(L)'
;MSNQLKVGVVGLGLIGGSMARAYSTAGHAVLAHDINSAALENALAQNAICGKLTADTAAQCDVIFLAVYPAAAMAWLRVSAPHLRKDSVVIDLCGTKRGICGTCFGMAREYGFHFVGGHPMAGTQYSGFENSKDGLFRGAPMVIVPEDPDDEALLSRVRELLLPVGFGSITVSTAEKHDRIIAFTSQLAHVVSNAYVKSPNAQVHKGFSAGSYKDLTRVAWLNEQMWTELFLENSD
;
A
#
# COMPACT_ATOMS: atom_id res chain seq x y z
N MET A 1 20.19 -21.08 3.45
CA MET A 1 19.70 -20.12 4.47
C MET A 1 19.31 -18.88 3.71
N SER A 2 18.02 -18.49 3.70
CA SER A 2 17.60 -17.24 3.07
C SER A 2 18.27 -16.08 3.80
N ASN A 3 18.89 -15.19 3.04
CA ASN A 3 19.56 -14.02 3.61
C ASN A 3 18.50 -13.16 4.34
N GLN A 4 18.78 -12.74 5.57
CA GLN A 4 17.86 -11.88 6.32
C GLN A 4 17.78 -10.52 5.65
N LEU A 5 16.58 -10.14 5.18
CA LEU A 5 16.34 -8.83 4.57
C LEU A 5 16.27 -7.73 5.64
N LYS A 6 16.70 -6.54 5.27
CA LYS A 6 16.38 -5.28 5.96
C LYS A 6 15.27 -4.56 5.21
N VAL A 7 14.14 -4.37 5.89
CA VAL A 7 12.90 -3.85 5.31
C VAL A 7 12.57 -2.52 5.94
N GLY A 8 12.33 -1.51 5.12
CA GLY A 8 11.80 -0.22 5.55
C GLY A 8 10.29 -0.15 5.33
N VAL A 9 9.55 0.42 6.28
CA VAL A 9 8.12 0.70 6.13
C VAL A 9 7.86 2.15 6.49
N VAL A 10 7.28 2.89 5.56
CA VAL A 10 6.85 4.29 5.76
C VAL A 10 5.34 4.31 5.93
N GLY A 11 4.88 4.67 7.11
CA GLY A 11 3.48 4.60 7.53
C GLY A 11 3.14 3.27 8.20
N LEU A 12 2.69 3.33 9.44
CA LEU A 12 2.26 2.18 10.26
C LEU A 12 0.74 2.15 10.43
N GLY A 13 0.00 2.43 9.36
CA GLY A 13 -1.44 2.18 9.32
C GLY A 13 -1.76 0.69 9.18
N LEU A 14 -3.00 0.37 8.76
CA LEU A 14 -3.44 -0.99 8.48
C LEU A 14 -2.48 -1.71 7.50
N ILE A 15 -2.16 -1.07 6.38
CA ILE A 15 -1.36 -1.67 5.29
C ILE A 15 0.11 -1.80 5.71
N GLY A 16 0.76 -0.70 6.11
CA GLY A 16 2.17 -0.73 6.48
C GLY A 16 2.45 -1.53 7.75
N GLY A 17 1.56 -1.46 8.73
CA GLY A 17 1.65 -2.31 9.93
C GLY A 17 1.53 -3.79 9.60
N SER A 18 0.67 -4.17 8.65
CA SER A 18 0.54 -5.57 8.21
C SER A 18 1.75 -6.03 7.41
N MET A 19 2.36 -5.15 6.58
CA MET A 19 3.66 -5.43 5.95
C MET A 19 4.74 -5.67 7.01
N ALA A 20 4.86 -4.76 7.99
CA ALA A 20 5.84 -4.88 9.06
C ALA A 20 5.71 -6.21 9.80
N ARG A 21 4.49 -6.60 10.16
CA ARG A 21 4.21 -7.89 10.83
C ARG A 21 4.60 -9.09 9.97
N ALA A 22 4.23 -9.10 8.69
CA ALA A 22 4.54 -10.20 7.79
C ALA A 22 6.05 -10.43 7.68
N TYR A 23 6.83 -9.37 7.49
CA TYR A 23 8.29 -9.49 7.42
C TYR A 23 8.93 -9.84 8.76
N SER A 24 8.47 -9.27 9.87
CA SER A 24 8.97 -9.60 11.20
C SER A 24 8.70 -11.07 11.55
N THR A 25 7.48 -11.56 11.28
CA THR A 25 7.12 -12.98 11.48
C THR A 25 7.98 -13.92 10.61
N ALA A 26 8.34 -13.48 9.41
CA ALA A 26 9.25 -14.23 8.53
C ALA A 26 10.74 -14.17 8.95
N GLY A 27 11.07 -13.46 10.04
CA GLY A 27 12.43 -13.38 10.61
C GLY A 27 13.32 -12.31 9.98
N HIS A 28 12.73 -11.33 9.27
CA HIS A 28 13.44 -10.21 8.68
C HIS A 28 13.53 -9.02 9.63
N ALA A 29 14.55 -8.15 9.45
CA ALA A 29 14.72 -6.94 10.22
C ALA A 29 13.86 -5.81 9.63
N VAL A 30 12.89 -5.30 10.40
CA VAL A 30 11.95 -4.27 9.95
C VAL A 30 12.21 -2.95 10.67
N LEU A 31 12.41 -1.89 9.90
CA LEU A 31 12.52 -0.51 10.37
C LEU A 31 11.28 0.26 9.90
N ALA A 32 10.76 1.17 10.70
CA ALA A 32 9.60 1.97 10.30
C ALA A 32 9.73 3.46 10.58
N HIS A 33 9.06 4.23 9.74
CA HIS A 33 8.81 5.65 9.92
C HIS A 33 7.31 5.90 10.01
N ASP A 34 6.89 6.64 11.00
CA ASP A 34 5.52 7.16 11.13
C ASP A 34 5.57 8.51 11.85
N ILE A 35 4.64 9.41 11.51
CA ILE A 35 4.47 10.69 12.20
C ILE A 35 3.82 10.50 13.58
N ASN A 36 3.12 9.39 13.79
CA ASN A 36 2.50 9.02 15.05
C ASN A 36 3.49 8.20 15.91
N SER A 37 4.09 8.85 16.91
CA SER A 37 5.02 8.19 17.82
C SER A 37 4.41 7.02 18.59
N ALA A 38 3.12 7.09 18.93
CA ALA A 38 2.44 6.00 19.62
C ALA A 38 2.31 4.75 18.74
N ALA A 39 2.14 4.90 17.42
CA ALA A 39 2.14 3.78 16.49
C ALA A 39 3.54 3.11 16.42
N LEU A 40 4.62 3.90 16.42
CA LEU A 40 5.99 3.40 16.47
C LEU A 40 6.28 2.63 17.77
N GLU A 41 5.91 3.20 18.92
CA GLU A 41 6.09 2.57 20.23
C GLU A 41 5.32 1.26 20.34
N ASN A 42 4.09 1.25 19.84
CA ASN A 42 3.23 0.06 19.81
C ASN A 42 3.80 -1.04 18.91
N ALA A 43 4.32 -0.65 17.74
CA ALA A 43 4.95 -1.58 16.80
C ALA A 43 6.25 -2.19 17.37
N LEU A 44 7.04 -1.40 18.08
CA LEU A 44 8.23 -1.88 18.81
C LEU A 44 7.85 -2.84 19.93
N ALA A 45 6.89 -2.47 20.77
CA ALA A 45 6.41 -3.29 21.90
C ALA A 45 5.86 -4.66 21.44
N GLN A 46 5.27 -4.71 20.24
CA GLN A 46 4.74 -5.93 19.65
C GLN A 46 5.74 -6.67 18.75
N ASN A 47 7.01 -6.24 18.72
CA ASN A 47 8.05 -6.82 17.87
C ASN A 47 7.71 -6.82 16.36
N ALA A 48 6.82 -5.94 15.91
CA ALA A 48 6.53 -5.78 14.49
C ALA A 48 7.64 -5.02 13.75
N ILE A 49 8.40 -4.21 14.48
CA ILE A 49 9.60 -3.52 14.01
C ILE A 49 10.73 -3.65 15.02
N CYS A 50 11.98 -3.51 14.57
CA CYS A 50 13.16 -3.54 15.43
C CYS A 50 13.83 -2.16 15.61
N GLY A 51 13.31 -1.10 14.95
CA GLY A 51 13.88 0.23 15.05
C GLY A 51 13.19 1.27 14.15
N LYS A 52 13.71 2.49 14.19
CA LYS A 52 13.21 3.61 13.38
C LYS A 52 13.86 3.64 12.00
N LEU A 53 13.07 3.92 10.98
CA LEU A 53 13.53 4.20 9.63
C LEU A 53 13.84 5.70 9.53
N THR A 54 15.09 6.04 9.31
CA THR A 54 15.62 7.39 9.07
C THR A 54 16.34 7.41 7.72
N ALA A 55 16.79 8.56 7.24
CA ALA A 55 17.58 8.63 6.01
C ALA A 55 18.83 7.73 6.09
N ASP A 56 19.55 7.73 7.22
CA ASP A 56 20.76 6.92 7.41
C ASP A 56 20.46 5.42 7.43
N THR A 57 19.35 5.00 8.06
CA THR A 57 18.97 3.59 8.13
C THR A 57 18.28 3.11 6.84
N ALA A 58 17.66 4.01 6.08
CA ALA A 58 17.10 3.71 4.76
C ALA A 58 18.18 3.22 3.76
N ALA A 59 19.40 3.77 3.87
CA ALA A 59 20.54 3.31 3.10
C ALA A 59 20.91 1.83 3.33
N GLN A 60 20.40 1.18 4.35
CA GLN A 60 20.65 -0.21 4.67
C GLN A 60 19.54 -1.16 4.22
N CYS A 61 18.39 -0.63 3.77
CA CYS A 61 17.23 -1.42 3.42
C CYS A 61 17.38 -2.06 2.03
N ASP A 62 16.99 -3.32 1.92
CA ASP A 62 16.89 -4.04 0.65
C ASP A 62 15.60 -3.68 -0.09
N VAL A 63 14.52 -3.45 0.69
CA VAL A 63 13.22 -3.00 0.19
C VAL A 63 12.63 -1.98 1.15
N ILE A 64 11.94 -0.97 0.59
CA ILE A 64 11.21 0.04 1.35
C ILE A 64 9.78 0.11 0.82
N PHE A 65 8.80 -0.04 1.70
CA PHE A 65 7.38 0.10 1.39
C PHE A 65 6.86 1.48 1.80
N LEU A 66 6.24 2.19 0.87
CA LEU A 66 5.58 3.47 1.12
C LEU A 66 4.08 3.22 1.32
N ALA A 67 3.65 3.12 2.57
CA ALA A 67 2.28 2.80 2.98
C ALA A 67 1.56 4.03 3.57
N VAL A 68 1.73 5.17 2.94
CA VAL A 68 1.12 6.47 3.25
C VAL A 68 0.44 7.04 2.01
N TYR A 69 -0.29 8.16 2.14
CA TYR A 69 -0.89 8.84 1.00
C TYR A 69 0.15 9.28 -0.04
N PRO A 70 -0.20 9.34 -1.34
CA PRO A 70 0.75 9.61 -2.41
C PRO A 70 1.60 10.85 -2.20
N ALA A 71 1.01 11.96 -1.77
CA ALA A 71 1.75 13.20 -1.49
C ALA A 71 2.81 13.03 -0.40
N ALA A 72 2.46 12.33 0.69
CA ALA A 72 3.38 12.03 1.80
C ALA A 72 4.47 11.03 1.37
N ALA A 73 4.12 10.03 0.57
CA ALA A 73 5.07 9.06 0.01
C ALA A 73 6.13 9.74 -0.86
N MET A 74 5.70 10.61 -1.78
CA MET A 74 6.60 11.40 -2.62
C MET A 74 7.47 12.37 -1.81
N ALA A 75 6.90 13.02 -0.80
CA ALA A 75 7.65 13.93 0.08
C ALA A 75 8.74 13.19 0.87
N TRP A 76 8.40 12.04 1.47
CA TRP A 76 9.36 11.21 2.17
C TRP A 76 10.46 10.71 1.24
N LEU A 77 10.09 10.21 0.06
CA LEU A 77 11.05 9.69 -0.91
C LEU A 77 12.00 10.78 -1.41
N ARG A 78 11.51 11.99 -1.65
CA ARG A 78 12.36 13.13 -2.07
C ARG A 78 13.48 13.43 -1.08
N VAL A 79 13.23 13.31 0.22
CA VAL A 79 14.23 13.52 1.26
C VAL A 79 15.17 12.32 1.38
N SER A 80 14.67 11.10 1.21
CA SER A 80 15.43 9.88 1.45
C SER A 80 16.19 9.37 0.22
N ALA A 81 15.74 9.71 -1.00
CA ALA A 81 16.32 9.22 -2.26
C ALA A 81 17.83 9.41 -2.39
N PRO A 82 18.42 10.57 -1.99
CA PRO A 82 19.89 10.74 -2.06
C PRO A 82 20.69 9.76 -1.21
N HIS A 83 20.05 9.12 -0.24
CA HIS A 83 20.70 8.21 0.71
C HIS A 83 20.47 6.73 0.36
N LEU A 84 19.58 6.43 -0.58
CA LEU A 84 19.26 5.03 -0.94
C LEU A 84 20.40 4.37 -1.70
N ARG A 85 20.58 3.06 -1.47
CA ARG A 85 21.49 2.27 -2.29
C ARG A 85 20.93 2.09 -3.69
N LYS A 86 21.81 1.98 -4.67
CA LYS A 86 21.43 1.76 -6.08
C LYS A 86 20.67 0.44 -6.32
N ASP A 87 20.89 -0.54 -5.46
CA ASP A 87 20.22 -1.83 -5.52
C ASP A 87 18.99 -1.95 -4.61
N SER A 88 18.62 -0.89 -3.87
CA SER A 88 17.39 -0.85 -3.08
C SER A 88 16.16 -0.83 -3.98
N VAL A 89 15.12 -1.52 -3.56
CA VAL A 89 13.80 -1.48 -4.24
C VAL A 89 12.84 -0.70 -3.36
N VAL A 90 12.22 0.34 -3.91
CA VAL A 90 11.14 1.09 -3.26
C VAL A 90 9.82 0.71 -3.90
N ILE A 91 8.85 0.29 -3.10
CA ILE A 91 7.51 -0.11 -3.57
C ILE A 91 6.48 0.75 -2.85
N ASP A 92 5.70 1.54 -3.58
CA ASP A 92 4.55 2.21 -2.98
C ASP A 92 3.36 1.24 -2.83
N LEU A 93 2.46 1.54 -1.91
CA LEU A 93 1.27 0.75 -1.67
C LEU A 93 -0.01 1.60 -1.76
N CYS A 94 0.04 2.67 -2.54
CA CYS A 94 -1.07 3.61 -2.72
C CYS A 94 -2.20 3.02 -3.58
N GLY A 95 -3.38 3.62 -3.49
CA GLY A 95 -4.57 3.20 -4.24
C GLY A 95 -4.59 3.62 -5.71
N THR A 96 -3.80 4.64 -6.10
CA THR A 96 -3.65 5.18 -7.46
C THR A 96 -2.20 5.11 -7.90
N LYS A 97 -1.94 5.05 -9.21
CA LYS A 97 -0.57 4.82 -9.73
C LYS A 97 -0.06 5.95 -10.62
N ARG A 98 -0.87 6.60 -11.43
CA ARG A 98 -0.40 7.59 -12.43
C ARG A 98 0.44 8.69 -11.81
N GLY A 99 -0.06 9.36 -10.77
CA GLY A 99 0.62 10.48 -10.15
C GLY A 99 1.93 10.08 -9.45
N ILE A 100 1.87 9.04 -8.63
CA ILE A 100 3.02 8.59 -7.84
C ILE A 100 4.10 7.94 -8.71
N CYS A 101 3.73 7.06 -9.65
CA CYS A 101 4.68 6.40 -10.55
C CYS A 101 5.40 7.42 -11.42
N GLY A 102 4.68 8.37 -12.05
CA GLY A 102 5.29 9.40 -12.89
C GLY A 102 6.36 10.22 -12.15
N THR A 103 6.11 10.56 -10.89
CA THR A 103 7.07 11.30 -10.07
C THR A 103 8.22 10.43 -9.57
N CYS A 104 7.92 9.24 -9.03
CA CYS A 104 8.91 8.40 -8.36
C CYS A 104 9.85 7.69 -9.34
N PHE A 105 9.44 7.38 -10.57
CA PHE A 105 10.34 6.89 -11.62
C PHE A 105 11.42 7.93 -11.95
N GLY A 106 11.05 9.23 -12.00
CA GLY A 106 12.02 10.30 -12.19
C GLY A 106 13.10 10.33 -11.10
N MET A 107 12.69 10.23 -9.83
CA MET A 107 13.62 10.16 -8.70
C MET A 107 14.49 8.88 -8.76
N ALA A 108 13.90 7.75 -9.11
CA ALA A 108 14.64 6.49 -9.23
C ALA A 108 15.75 6.57 -10.28
N ARG A 109 15.49 7.16 -11.44
CA ARG A 109 16.51 7.41 -12.47
C ARG A 109 17.59 8.37 -12.00
N GLU A 110 17.20 9.45 -11.30
CA GLU A 110 18.14 10.48 -10.82
C GLU A 110 19.12 9.93 -9.79
N TYR A 111 18.62 9.14 -8.82
CA TYR A 111 19.44 8.65 -7.70
C TYR A 111 19.90 7.20 -7.87
N GLY A 112 19.38 6.46 -8.84
CA GLY A 112 19.84 5.14 -9.24
C GLY A 112 19.31 3.96 -8.43
N PHE A 113 18.28 4.13 -7.61
CA PHE A 113 17.55 3.03 -6.96
C PHE A 113 16.43 2.50 -7.87
N HIS A 114 15.80 1.37 -7.51
CA HIS A 114 14.65 0.84 -8.24
C HIS A 114 13.35 1.29 -7.60
N PHE A 115 12.41 1.80 -8.39
CA PHE A 115 11.04 2.08 -7.93
C PHE A 115 10.04 1.22 -8.69
N VAL A 116 9.07 0.67 -7.96
CA VAL A 116 7.95 -0.08 -8.54
C VAL A 116 6.66 0.39 -7.87
N GLY A 117 5.70 0.80 -8.66
CA GLY A 117 4.34 1.03 -8.15
C GLY A 117 3.76 -0.28 -7.63
N GLY A 118 3.04 -0.22 -6.51
CA GLY A 118 2.40 -1.39 -5.92
C GLY A 118 0.99 -1.08 -5.44
N HIS A 119 0.11 -2.07 -5.48
CA HIS A 119 -1.22 -1.97 -4.89
C HIS A 119 -1.68 -3.35 -4.42
N PRO A 120 -1.61 -3.64 -3.12
CA PRO A 120 -2.15 -4.88 -2.56
C PRO A 120 -3.68 -4.83 -2.59
N MET A 121 -4.31 -5.81 -3.24
CA MET A 121 -5.77 -5.92 -3.33
C MET A 121 -6.35 -6.49 -2.03
N ALA A 122 -6.04 -5.86 -0.91
CA ALA A 122 -6.50 -6.25 0.41
C ALA A 122 -6.65 -5.02 1.31
N GLY A 123 -7.63 -5.06 2.18
CA GLY A 123 -7.90 -4.01 3.14
C GLY A 123 -9.16 -4.30 3.94
N THR A 124 -9.41 -3.46 4.93
CA THR A 124 -10.64 -3.47 5.72
C THR A 124 -11.13 -2.03 5.90
N GLN A 125 -12.33 -1.86 6.44
CA GLN A 125 -12.87 -0.54 6.78
C GLN A 125 -12.17 0.13 7.97
N TYR A 126 -11.31 -0.57 8.65
CA TYR A 126 -10.59 -0.06 9.82
C TYR A 126 -9.21 0.45 9.44
N SER A 127 -8.76 1.51 10.08
CA SER A 127 -7.45 2.11 9.92
C SER A 127 -6.62 1.98 11.21
N GLY A 128 -5.34 2.33 11.14
CA GLY A 128 -4.44 2.33 12.28
C GLY A 128 -3.66 1.03 12.46
N PHE A 129 -2.56 1.13 13.20
CA PHE A 129 -1.66 0.00 13.48
C PHE A 129 -2.35 -1.12 14.27
N GLU A 130 -3.26 -0.77 15.17
CA GLU A 130 -4.02 -1.69 16.03
C GLU A 130 -4.88 -2.66 15.21
N ASN A 131 -5.27 -2.29 13.99
CA ASN A 131 -6.04 -3.13 13.09
C ASN A 131 -5.16 -3.92 12.10
N SER A 132 -3.83 -3.69 12.12
CA SER A 132 -2.89 -4.42 11.27
C SER A 132 -2.77 -5.89 11.68
N LYS A 133 -2.57 -6.77 10.69
CA LYS A 133 -2.54 -8.22 10.91
C LYS A 133 -1.40 -8.85 10.12
N ASP A 134 -0.69 -9.79 10.74
CA ASP A 134 0.05 -10.78 9.97
C ASP A 134 -0.95 -11.59 9.12
N GLY A 135 -0.64 -11.77 7.86
CA GLY A 135 -1.49 -12.51 6.93
C GLY A 135 -2.64 -11.70 6.31
N LEU A 136 -2.75 -10.36 6.52
CA LEU A 136 -3.75 -9.53 5.82
C LEU A 136 -3.73 -9.73 4.30
N PHE A 137 -2.55 -9.94 3.73
CA PHE A 137 -2.33 -10.07 2.30
C PHE A 137 -2.27 -11.51 1.81
N ARG A 138 -2.33 -12.49 2.71
CA ARG A 138 -2.19 -13.90 2.35
C ARG A 138 -3.26 -14.34 1.37
N GLY A 139 -2.83 -14.80 0.19
CA GLY A 139 -3.73 -15.19 -0.89
C GLY A 139 -4.34 -14.03 -1.69
N ALA A 140 -4.16 -12.78 -1.26
CA ALA A 140 -4.66 -11.61 -2.00
C ALA A 140 -3.82 -11.35 -3.25
N PRO A 141 -4.39 -10.75 -4.32
CA PRO A 141 -3.61 -10.28 -5.46
C PRO A 141 -2.76 -9.05 -5.08
N MET A 142 -1.59 -8.95 -5.70
CA MET A 142 -0.74 -7.76 -5.72
C MET A 142 -0.61 -7.26 -7.15
N VAL A 143 -0.94 -6.01 -7.41
CA VAL A 143 -0.63 -5.37 -8.70
C VAL A 143 0.68 -4.62 -8.55
N ILE A 144 1.59 -4.82 -9.51
CA ILE A 144 2.85 -4.09 -9.60
C ILE A 144 2.93 -3.33 -10.91
N VAL A 145 3.51 -2.14 -10.84
CA VAL A 145 3.67 -1.21 -11.96
C VAL A 145 5.15 -0.81 -12.02
N PRO A 146 5.98 -1.57 -12.72
CA PRO A 146 7.36 -1.19 -13.00
C PRO A 146 7.40 -0.08 -14.06
N GLU A 147 8.52 0.64 -14.17
CA GLU A 147 8.73 1.60 -15.25
C GLU A 147 8.85 0.89 -16.61
N ASP A 148 9.63 -0.20 -16.64
CA ASP A 148 9.73 -1.10 -17.78
C ASP A 148 9.07 -2.45 -17.44
N PRO A 149 7.95 -2.79 -18.08
CA PRO A 149 7.25 -4.06 -17.82
C PRO A 149 8.01 -5.29 -18.33
N ASP A 150 9.03 -5.12 -19.15
CA ASP A 150 9.85 -6.19 -19.73
C ASP A 150 11.17 -6.40 -18.97
N ASP A 151 11.44 -5.63 -17.89
CA ASP A 151 12.60 -5.85 -17.01
C ASP A 151 12.39 -7.09 -16.12
N GLU A 152 12.62 -8.27 -16.71
CA GLU A 152 12.47 -9.56 -16.00
C GLU A 152 13.40 -9.69 -14.79
N ALA A 153 14.55 -9.03 -14.78
CA ALA A 153 15.48 -9.07 -13.65
C ALA A 153 14.88 -8.35 -12.43
N LEU A 154 14.35 -7.15 -12.62
CA LEU A 154 13.66 -6.40 -11.59
C LEU A 154 12.38 -7.10 -11.15
N LEU A 155 11.60 -7.63 -12.09
CA LEU A 155 10.35 -8.34 -11.78
C LEU A 155 10.60 -9.61 -10.95
N SER A 156 11.64 -10.40 -11.28
CA SER A 156 12.04 -11.56 -10.49
C SER A 156 12.43 -11.16 -9.08
N ARG A 157 13.25 -10.12 -8.94
CA ARG A 157 13.66 -9.60 -7.64
C ARG A 157 12.46 -9.11 -6.80
N VAL A 158 11.53 -8.37 -7.41
CA VAL A 158 10.31 -7.90 -6.71
C VAL A 158 9.48 -9.08 -6.26
N ARG A 159 9.31 -10.13 -7.07
CA ARG A 159 8.60 -11.35 -6.68
C ARG A 159 9.25 -12.01 -5.47
N GLU A 160 10.57 -12.15 -5.47
CA GLU A 160 11.33 -12.70 -4.33
C GLU A 160 11.17 -11.87 -3.06
N LEU A 161 11.27 -10.54 -3.17
CA LEU A 161 11.06 -9.62 -2.05
C LEU A 161 9.65 -9.74 -1.46
N LEU A 162 8.63 -9.99 -2.26
CA LEU A 162 7.23 -10.10 -1.82
C LEU A 162 6.85 -11.49 -1.29
N LEU A 163 7.69 -12.52 -1.43
CA LEU A 163 7.40 -13.87 -0.93
C LEU A 163 6.99 -13.93 0.55
N PRO A 164 7.65 -13.19 1.49
CA PRO A 164 7.30 -13.25 2.91
C PRO A 164 5.86 -12.81 3.21
N VAL A 165 5.27 -12.00 2.35
CA VAL A 165 3.92 -11.44 2.53
C VAL A 165 2.83 -12.46 2.20
N GLY A 166 3.12 -13.41 1.29
CA GLY A 166 2.22 -14.50 0.94
C GLY A 166 1.09 -14.10 -0.01
N PHE A 167 1.33 -13.15 -0.91
CA PHE A 167 0.37 -12.82 -1.98
C PHE A 167 0.03 -14.05 -2.82
N GLY A 168 -1.25 -14.20 -3.21
CA GLY A 168 -1.70 -15.34 -4.03
C GLY A 168 -1.37 -15.19 -5.51
N SER A 169 -1.23 -13.95 -5.98
CA SER A 169 -0.83 -13.65 -7.36
C SER A 169 -0.16 -12.28 -7.44
N ILE A 170 0.70 -12.11 -8.44
CA ILE A 170 1.32 -10.83 -8.78
C ILE A 170 0.99 -10.53 -10.24
N THR A 171 0.32 -9.39 -10.48
CA THR A 171 -0.06 -8.92 -11.81
C THR A 171 0.77 -7.70 -12.17
N VAL A 172 1.46 -7.77 -13.30
CA VAL A 172 2.18 -6.62 -13.87
C VAL A 172 1.20 -5.77 -14.69
N SER A 173 1.25 -4.45 -14.53
CA SER A 173 0.38 -3.50 -15.22
C SER A 173 1.13 -2.21 -15.55
N THR A 174 0.51 -1.33 -16.33
CA THR A 174 0.90 0.09 -16.43
C THR A 174 0.05 0.93 -15.46
N ALA A 175 0.52 2.13 -15.14
CA ALA A 175 -0.19 3.05 -14.25
C ALA A 175 -1.58 3.41 -14.78
N GLU A 176 -1.69 3.68 -16.09
CA GLU A 176 -2.95 4.04 -16.76
C GLU A 176 -3.95 2.88 -16.75
N LYS A 177 -3.47 1.67 -17.07
CA LYS A 177 -4.32 0.48 -17.04
C LYS A 177 -4.79 0.17 -15.62
N HIS A 178 -3.87 0.27 -14.64
CA HIS A 178 -4.19 0.08 -13.24
C HIS A 178 -5.32 1.03 -12.81
N ASP A 179 -5.13 2.34 -12.97
CA ASP A 179 -6.06 3.34 -12.47
C ASP A 179 -7.43 3.23 -13.15
N ARG A 180 -7.46 2.96 -14.47
CA ARG A 180 -8.71 2.70 -15.19
C ARG A 180 -9.47 1.48 -14.66
N ILE A 181 -8.77 0.40 -14.34
CA ILE A 181 -9.42 -0.81 -13.81
C ILE A 181 -9.88 -0.58 -12.36
N ILE A 182 -9.09 0.11 -11.54
CA ILE A 182 -9.46 0.45 -10.16
C ILE A 182 -10.65 1.41 -10.13
N ALA A 183 -10.75 2.36 -11.06
CA ALA A 183 -11.92 3.20 -11.18
C ALA A 183 -13.20 2.38 -11.30
N PHE A 184 -13.19 1.32 -12.11
CA PHE A 184 -14.35 0.45 -12.31
C PHE A 184 -14.56 -0.53 -11.14
N THR A 185 -13.52 -1.28 -10.75
CA THR A 185 -13.67 -2.40 -9.82
C THR A 185 -13.80 -1.99 -8.36
N SER A 186 -13.31 -0.81 -8.00
CA SER A 186 -13.30 -0.28 -6.64
C SER A 186 -14.07 1.04 -6.53
N GLN A 187 -13.64 2.10 -7.22
CA GLN A 187 -14.18 3.44 -7.00
C GLN A 187 -15.65 3.54 -7.40
N LEU A 188 -16.03 3.03 -8.55
CA LEU A 188 -17.43 3.04 -9.00
C LEU A 188 -18.35 2.27 -8.04
N ALA A 189 -17.90 1.15 -7.49
CA ALA A 189 -18.67 0.39 -6.51
C ALA A 189 -18.98 1.22 -5.25
N HIS A 190 -18.00 1.99 -4.77
CA HIS A 190 -18.20 2.90 -3.63
C HIS A 190 -19.12 4.08 -3.97
N VAL A 191 -18.98 4.67 -5.17
CA VAL A 191 -19.89 5.75 -5.64
C VAL A 191 -21.33 5.26 -5.69
N VAL A 192 -21.57 4.10 -6.31
CA VAL A 192 -22.90 3.50 -6.43
C VAL A 192 -23.50 3.19 -5.06
N SER A 193 -22.70 2.55 -4.18
CA SER A 193 -23.15 2.21 -2.82
C SER A 193 -23.49 3.46 -2.00
N ASN A 194 -22.66 4.50 -2.09
CA ASN A 194 -22.86 5.76 -1.37
C ASN A 194 -24.09 6.52 -1.89
N ALA A 195 -24.30 6.56 -3.21
CA ALA A 195 -25.51 7.14 -3.82
C ALA A 195 -26.76 6.35 -3.39
N TYR A 196 -26.67 5.02 -3.35
CA TYR A 196 -27.77 4.15 -2.99
C TYR A 196 -28.28 4.39 -1.56
N VAL A 197 -27.37 4.48 -0.57
CA VAL A 197 -27.78 4.71 0.83
C VAL A 197 -28.30 6.13 1.09
N LYS A 198 -28.02 7.09 0.21
CA LYS A 198 -28.55 8.45 0.27
C LYS A 198 -29.96 8.59 -0.31
N SER A 199 -30.49 7.54 -0.95
CA SER A 199 -31.85 7.51 -1.45
C SER A 199 -32.85 7.70 -0.30
N PRO A 200 -33.95 8.47 -0.48
CA PRO A 200 -35.03 8.58 0.52
C PRO A 200 -35.59 7.23 0.96
N ASN A 201 -35.68 6.26 0.04
CA ASN A 201 -36.13 4.90 0.35
C ASN A 201 -35.21 4.15 1.30
N ALA A 202 -33.92 4.47 1.30
CA ALA A 202 -32.96 3.87 2.22
C ALA A 202 -33.21 4.30 3.69
N GLN A 203 -33.94 5.39 3.93
CA GLN A 203 -34.27 5.85 5.27
C GLN A 203 -35.41 5.05 5.90
N VAL A 204 -36.24 4.38 5.09
CA VAL A 204 -37.45 3.67 5.52
C VAL A 204 -37.43 2.17 5.20
N HIS A 205 -36.24 1.63 4.89
CA HIS A 205 -36.07 0.24 4.42
C HIS A 205 -36.27 -0.85 5.50
N LYS A 206 -36.34 -0.48 6.79
CA LYS A 206 -36.43 -1.47 7.89
C LYS A 206 -37.64 -2.38 7.69
N GLY A 207 -37.40 -3.69 7.73
CA GLY A 207 -38.41 -4.72 7.51
C GLY A 207 -38.60 -5.13 6.03
N PHE A 208 -38.02 -4.40 5.07
CA PHE A 208 -38.07 -4.69 3.64
C PHE A 208 -36.74 -5.07 3.01
N SER A 209 -35.65 -5.05 3.77
CA SER A 209 -34.30 -5.31 3.27
C SER A 209 -33.76 -6.68 3.73
N ALA A 210 -33.02 -7.32 2.84
CA ALA A 210 -32.37 -8.61 3.04
C ALA A 210 -30.90 -8.58 2.55
N GLY A 211 -30.35 -9.74 2.17
CA GLY A 211 -28.95 -9.89 1.79
C GLY A 211 -28.48 -8.89 0.72
N SER A 212 -29.23 -8.74 -0.36
CA SER A 212 -28.84 -7.84 -1.47
C SER A 212 -28.66 -6.39 -1.04
N TYR A 213 -29.51 -5.88 -0.14
CA TYR A 213 -29.34 -4.55 0.42
C TYR A 213 -28.04 -4.46 1.24
N LYS A 214 -27.81 -5.44 2.13
CA LYS A 214 -26.63 -5.52 2.97
C LYS A 214 -25.35 -5.60 2.16
N ASP A 215 -25.34 -6.42 1.11
CA ASP A 215 -24.16 -6.60 0.25
C ASP A 215 -23.81 -5.32 -0.50
N LEU A 216 -24.81 -4.66 -1.10
CA LEU A 216 -24.60 -3.42 -1.84
C LEU A 216 -24.20 -2.26 -0.92
N THR A 217 -24.75 -2.17 0.31
CA THR A 217 -24.46 -1.07 1.24
C THR A 217 -23.23 -1.28 2.10
N ARG A 218 -22.61 -2.46 2.07
CA ARG A 218 -21.42 -2.79 2.86
C ARG A 218 -20.27 -1.83 2.63
N VAL A 219 -20.09 -1.36 1.42
CA VAL A 219 -19.02 -0.43 1.01
C VAL A 219 -19.46 1.04 1.00
N ALA A 220 -20.63 1.37 1.54
CA ALA A 220 -21.08 2.76 1.67
C ALA A 220 -20.37 3.52 2.81
N TRP A 221 -19.81 2.81 3.79
CA TRP A 221 -19.00 3.41 4.83
C TRP A 221 -17.65 3.83 4.25
N LEU A 222 -17.36 5.12 4.27
CA LEU A 222 -16.16 5.71 3.67
C LEU A 222 -15.37 6.46 4.74
N ASN A 223 -14.03 6.42 4.64
CA ASN A 223 -13.17 7.44 5.19
C ASN A 223 -13.21 8.63 4.21
N GLU A 224 -13.87 9.72 4.58
CA GLU A 224 -14.16 10.86 3.70
C GLU A 224 -12.90 11.47 3.09
N GLN A 225 -11.85 11.66 3.89
CA GLN A 225 -10.60 12.27 3.43
C GLN A 225 -9.89 11.36 2.42
N MET A 226 -9.71 10.09 2.74
CA MET A 226 -9.03 9.13 1.87
C MET A 226 -9.76 8.98 0.52
N TRP A 227 -11.10 8.85 0.54
CA TRP A 227 -11.86 8.66 -0.68
C TRP A 227 -11.94 9.92 -1.53
N THR A 228 -11.96 11.10 -0.91
CA THR A 228 -11.86 12.37 -1.64
C THR A 228 -10.55 12.45 -2.42
N GLU A 229 -9.42 12.14 -1.79
CA GLU A 229 -8.12 12.11 -2.47
C GLU A 229 -8.11 11.09 -3.63
N LEU A 230 -8.56 9.85 -3.38
CA LEU A 230 -8.61 8.80 -4.39
C LEU A 230 -9.48 9.16 -5.61
N PHE A 231 -10.63 9.81 -5.39
CA PHE A 231 -11.48 10.25 -6.48
C PHE A 231 -10.89 11.42 -7.27
N LEU A 232 -10.22 12.36 -6.59
CA LEU A 232 -9.56 13.48 -7.27
C LEU A 232 -8.33 13.05 -8.07
N GLU A 233 -7.57 12.09 -7.53
CA GLU A 233 -6.38 11.54 -8.21
C GLU A 233 -6.72 10.67 -9.44
N ASN A 234 -7.94 10.20 -9.55
CA ASN A 234 -8.42 9.31 -10.62
C ASN A 234 -9.74 9.78 -11.20
N SER A 235 -9.85 11.06 -11.51
CA SER A 235 -11.10 11.75 -11.89
C SER A 235 -11.47 11.67 -13.38
N ASP A 236 -10.63 11.14 -14.26
CA ASP A 236 -10.78 11.04 -15.72
C ASP A 236 -11.25 9.67 -16.24
#